data_93f6fa0f38412d3957e7544e02726263
#
_entry.id   93f6fa0f38412d3957e7544e02726263
#
_cell.length_a   1.000
_cell.length_b   1.000
_cell.length_c   1.000
_cell.angle_alpha   90.00
_cell.angle_beta   90.00
_cell.angle_gamma   90.00
#
_symmetry.space_group_name_H-M   'P 1'
#
loop_
_entity.id
_entity.type
_entity.pdbx_description
1 polymer ?
#
loop_
_entity_poly.entity_id
_entity_poly.type
_entity_poly.pdbx_seq_one_letter_code
_entity_poly.pdbx_strand_id
1 'polypeptide(L)'
;FVPFIVLFTVIFREFSRKAYRKVKDGTTDINTFLSENLSGIKIIQIFNREERKFAEFKDKNNRLGKAKNKQIFVFGIFRPLVYMLYISSVMCLLYLGGRGYIDSIAFFGQEITSGTIVTFYMFISKFFNPIQSLAEQFNWLQSAFASAEKIFIRMRTA
;
A
#
# COMPACT_ATOMS: atom_id res chain seq x y z
N PHE A 1 -11.18 -10.95 -16.16
CA PHE A 1 -10.36 -10.68 -14.96
C PHE A 1 -9.89 -9.21 -14.87
N VAL A 2 -9.42 -8.59 -15.97
CA VAL A 2 -8.90 -7.21 -15.98
C VAL A 2 -9.87 -6.19 -15.35
N PRO A 3 -11.18 -6.13 -15.71
CA PRO A 3 -12.09 -5.16 -15.10
C PRO A 3 -12.27 -5.37 -13.60
N PHE A 4 -12.22 -6.62 -13.11
CA PHE A 4 -12.27 -6.92 -11.68
C PHE A 4 -11.04 -6.39 -10.93
N ILE A 5 -9.85 -6.52 -11.53
CA ILE A 5 -8.61 -6.02 -10.95
C ILE A 5 -8.63 -4.50 -10.89
N VAL A 6 -9.08 -3.84 -11.95
CA VAL A 6 -9.21 -2.38 -12.00
C VAL A 6 -10.19 -1.89 -10.92
N LEU A 7 -11.37 -2.48 -10.84
CA LEU A 7 -12.38 -2.14 -9.82
C LEU A 7 -11.80 -2.31 -8.41
N PHE A 8 -11.16 -3.44 -8.14
CA PHE A 8 -10.55 -3.74 -6.87
C PHE A 8 -9.43 -2.74 -6.51
N THR A 9 -8.59 -2.38 -7.48
CA THR A 9 -7.52 -1.40 -7.29
C THR A 9 -8.07 -0.01 -6.97
N VAL A 10 -9.16 0.42 -7.62
CA VAL A 10 -9.81 1.70 -7.34
C VAL A 10 -10.39 1.73 -5.92
N ILE A 11 -11.08 0.67 -5.52
CA ILE A 11 -11.62 0.54 -4.16
C ILE A 11 -10.49 0.56 -3.12
N PHE A 12 -9.44 -0.21 -3.35
CA PHE A 12 -8.29 -0.27 -2.46
C PHE A 12 -7.59 1.09 -2.32
N ARG A 13 -7.45 1.83 -3.42
CA ARG A 13 -6.86 3.18 -3.41
C ARG A 13 -7.54 4.11 -2.41
N GLU A 14 -8.88 4.10 -2.36
CA GLU A 14 -9.64 4.94 -1.40
C GLU A 14 -9.39 4.54 0.05
N PHE A 15 -9.43 3.25 0.34
CA PHE A 15 -9.16 2.75 1.70
C PHE A 15 -7.72 3.02 2.14
N SER A 16 -6.76 2.76 1.26
CA SER A 16 -5.34 2.98 1.49
C SER A 16 -5.05 4.46 1.75
N ARG A 17 -5.59 5.36 0.92
CA ARG A 17 -5.42 6.81 1.07
C ARG A 17 -5.95 7.34 2.41
N LYS A 18 -7.14 6.87 2.85
CA LYS A 18 -7.71 7.24 4.15
C LYS A 18 -6.88 6.73 5.33
N ALA A 19 -6.37 5.50 5.24
CA ALA A 19 -5.51 4.93 6.27
C ALA A 19 -4.16 5.70 6.36
N TYR A 20 -3.56 6.01 5.22
CA TYR A 20 -2.30 6.74 5.13
C TYR A 20 -2.39 8.16 5.70
N ARG A 21 -3.46 8.89 5.36
CA ARG A 21 -3.72 10.23 5.93
C ARG A 21 -3.80 10.20 7.44
N LYS A 22 -4.56 9.28 8.03
CA LYS A 22 -4.68 9.16 9.49
C LYS A 22 -3.35 8.89 10.18
N VAL A 23 -2.47 8.10 9.59
CA VAL A 23 -1.12 7.85 10.13
C VAL A 23 -0.26 9.11 10.01
N LYS A 24 -0.31 9.80 8.86
CA LYS A 24 0.43 11.04 8.65
C LYS A 24 0.00 12.12 9.66
N ASP A 25 -1.30 12.33 9.82
CA ASP A 25 -1.85 13.32 10.74
C ASP A 25 -1.45 12.99 12.19
N GLY A 26 -1.56 11.73 12.61
CA GLY A 26 -1.14 11.29 13.94
C GLY A 26 0.36 11.41 14.17
N THR A 27 1.19 11.19 13.16
CA THR A 27 2.64 11.38 13.25
C THR A 27 2.99 12.87 13.39
N THR A 28 2.34 13.72 12.60
CA THR A 28 2.51 15.17 12.70
C THR A 28 2.09 15.69 14.08
N ASP A 29 0.95 15.22 14.58
CA ASP A 29 0.42 15.61 15.90
C ASP A 29 1.39 15.23 17.04
N ILE A 30 2.00 14.04 16.99
CA ILE A 30 3.04 13.65 17.96
C ILE A 30 4.29 14.51 17.83
N ASN A 31 4.77 14.73 16.62
CA ASN A 31 5.99 15.53 16.41
C ASN A 31 5.80 16.97 16.88
N THR A 32 4.66 17.60 16.59
CA THR A 32 4.31 18.93 17.09
C THR A 32 4.26 18.94 18.61
N PHE A 33 3.55 17.98 19.21
CA PHE A 33 3.46 17.85 20.65
C PHE A 33 4.83 17.71 21.34
N LEU A 34 5.71 16.87 20.78
CA LEU A 34 7.07 16.69 21.31
C LEU A 34 7.89 17.98 21.17
N SER A 35 7.84 18.65 20.02
CA SER A 35 8.57 19.90 19.80
C SER A 35 8.14 20.99 20.77
N GLU A 36 6.84 21.19 20.97
CA GLU A 36 6.28 22.17 21.91
C GLU A 36 6.67 21.87 23.37
N ASN A 37 6.52 20.61 23.79
CA ASN A 37 6.79 20.23 25.18
C ASN A 37 8.29 20.19 25.50
N LEU A 38 9.16 19.82 24.54
CA LEU A 38 10.62 19.87 24.71
C LEU A 38 11.11 21.32 24.78
N SER A 39 10.56 22.21 23.96
CA SER A 39 10.88 23.64 24.05
C SER A 39 10.42 24.28 25.37
N GLY A 40 9.30 23.82 25.92
CA GLY A 40 8.73 24.31 27.19
C GLY A 40 9.02 23.42 28.40
N ILE A 41 10.00 22.53 28.35
CA ILE A 41 10.23 21.50 29.39
C ILE A 41 10.45 22.12 30.79
N LYS A 42 11.19 23.24 30.88
CA LYS A 42 11.41 23.93 32.13
C LYS A 42 10.12 24.43 32.77
N ILE A 43 9.19 24.93 31.97
CA ILE A 43 7.89 25.40 32.45
C ILE A 43 7.06 24.22 32.98
N ILE A 44 7.07 23.10 32.27
CA ILE A 44 6.35 21.88 32.66
C ILE A 44 6.85 21.42 34.04
N GLN A 45 8.17 21.38 34.23
CA GLN A 45 8.83 21.01 35.49
C GLN A 45 8.52 21.97 36.64
N ILE A 46 8.60 23.28 36.40
CA ILE A 46 8.30 24.29 37.46
C ILE A 46 6.85 24.14 37.94
N PHE A 47 5.92 23.84 37.07
CA PHE A 47 4.50 23.66 37.43
C PHE A 47 4.12 22.23 37.80
N ASN A 48 5.08 21.29 37.86
CA ASN A 48 4.88 19.87 38.21
C ASN A 48 3.77 19.22 37.37
N ARG A 49 3.80 19.44 36.03
CA ARG A 49 2.77 19.00 35.09
C ARG A 49 3.20 17.81 34.23
N GLU A 50 4.28 17.13 34.60
CA GLU A 50 4.86 16.03 33.82
C GLU A 50 3.87 14.88 33.63
N GLU A 51 3.20 14.44 34.69
CA GLU A 51 2.22 13.35 34.59
C GLU A 51 1.08 13.65 33.64
N ARG A 52 0.57 14.88 33.70
CA ARG A 52 -0.49 15.32 32.79
C ARG A 52 -0.02 15.30 31.34
N LYS A 53 1.18 15.83 31.09
CA LYS A 53 1.78 15.84 29.74
C LYS A 53 2.10 14.44 29.24
N PHE A 54 2.52 13.54 30.12
CA PHE A 54 2.72 12.15 29.79
C PHE A 54 1.39 11.45 29.44
N ALA A 55 0.32 11.73 30.15
CA ALA A 55 -1.00 11.19 29.83
C ALA A 55 -1.51 11.68 28.46
N GLU A 56 -1.33 12.97 28.14
CA GLU A 56 -1.64 13.53 26.82
C GLU A 56 -0.82 12.86 25.70
N PHE A 57 0.48 12.65 25.92
CA PHE A 57 1.35 11.92 25.01
C PHE A 57 0.88 10.49 24.77
N LYS A 58 0.55 9.78 25.86
CA LYS A 58 0.07 8.39 25.79
C LYS A 58 -1.22 8.27 24.97
N ASP A 59 -2.15 9.22 25.10
CA ASP A 59 -3.38 9.24 24.30
C ASP A 59 -3.08 9.45 22.80
N LYS A 60 -2.24 10.44 22.47
CA LYS A 60 -1.80 10.70 21.09
C LYS A 60 -1.07 9.49 20.49
N ASN A 61 -0.19 8.89 21.24
CA ASN A 61 0.55 7.68 20.81
C ASN A 61 -0.39 6.49 20.59
N ASN A 62 -1.38 6.29 21.46
CA ASN A 62 -2.40 5.25 21.27
C ASN A 62 -3.24 5.48 20.02
N ARG A 63 -3.60 6.73 19.72
CA ARG A 63 -4.32 7.08 18.47
C ARG A 63 -3.47 6.77 17.24
N LEU A 64 -2.19 7.13 17.25
CA LEU A 64 -1.26 6.80 16.18
C LEU A 64 -1.09 5.29 16.04
N GLY A 65 -0.95 4.55 17.14
CA GLY A 65 -0.87 3.09 17.14
C GLY A 65 -2.10 2.44 16.49
N LYS A 66 -3.31 2.89 16.85
CA LYS A 66 -4.56 2.42 16.21
C LYS A 66 -4.61 2.74 14.71
N ALA A 67 -4.14 3.93 14.31
CA ALA A 67 -4.09 4.32 12.90
C ALA A 67 -3.09 3.46 12.11
N LYS A 68 -1.91 3.19 12.68
CA LYS A 68 -0.89 2.28 12.08
C LYS A 68 -1.41 0.86 11.96
N ASN A 69 -2.04 0.32 13.01
CA ASN A 69 -2.62 -1.03 12.96
C ASN A 69 -3.69 -1.14 11.86
N LYS A 70 -4.54 -0.12 11.73
CA LYS A 70 -5.54 -0.09 10.65
C LYS A 70 -4.87 -0.02 9.26
N GLN A 71 -3.80 0.74 9.12
CA GLN A 71 -3.03 0.79 7.87
C GLN A 71 -2.43 -0.58 7.54
N ILE A 72 -1.78 -1.23 8.50
CA ILE A 72 -1.21 -2.58 8.32
C ILE A 72 -2.29 -3.58 7.92
N PHE A 73 -3.46 -3.52 8.54
CA PHE A 73 -4.59 -4.40 8.22
C PHE A 73 -5.08 -4.20 6.77
N VAL A 74 -5.23 -2.96 6.32
CA VAL A 74 -5.62 -2.64 4.94
C VAL A 74 -4.63 -3.21 3.94
N PHE A 75 -3.33 -3.02 4.16
CA PHE A 75 -2.29 -3.56 3.28
C PHE A 75 -2.12 -5.07 3.42
N GLY A 76 -2.29 -5.61 4.62
CA GLY A 76 -2.19 -7.04 4.89
C GLY A 76 -3.28 -7.88 4.21
N ILE A 77 -4.46 -7.31 3.98
CA ILE A 77 -5.55 -7.97 3.24
C ILE A 77 -5.37 -7.82 1.72
N PHE A 78 -4.84 -6.70 1.27
CA PHE A 78 -4.68 -6.43 -0.16
C PHE A 78 -3.80 -7.47 -0.88
N ARG A 79 -2.63 -7.75 -0.31
CA ARG A 79 -1.66 -8.68 -0.90
C ARG A 79 -2.22 -10.09 -1.11
N PRO A 80 -2.82 -10.75 -0.11
CA PRO A 80 -3.47 -12.06 -0.30
C PRO A 80 -4.61 -12.03 -1.31
N LEU A 81 -5.41 -10.96 -1.35
CA LEU A 81 -6.51 -10.86 -2.32
C LEU A 81 -6.02 -10.76 -3.76
N VAL A 82 -4.99 -9.95 -4.02
CA VAL A 82 -4.36 -9.89 -5.36
C VAL A 82 -3.75 -11.23 -5.73
N TYR A 83 -3.14 -11.92 -4.77
CA TYR A 83 -2.59 -13.26 -5.00
C TYR A 83 -3.69 -14.30 -5.30
N MET A 84 -4.81 -14.23 -4.61
CA MET A 84 -5.98 -15.09 -4.92
C MET A 84 -6.53 -14.85 -6.33
N LEU A 85 -6.60 -13.61 -6.78
CA LEU A 85 -6.98 -13.26 -8.14
C LEU A 85 -5.97 -13.81 -9.17
N TYR A 86 -4.68 -13.72 -8.87
CA TYR A 86 -3.63 -14.30 -9.69
C TYR A 86 -3.81 -15.82 -9.84
N ILE A 87 -3.92 -16.55 -8.73
CA ILE A 87 -4.10 -18.01 -8.73
C ILE A 87 -5.39 -18.40 -9.48
N SER A 88 -6.48 -17.67 -9.24
CA SER A 88 -7.75 -17.91 -9.95
C SER A 88 -7.61 -17.72 -11.47
N SER A 89 -6.84 -16.71 -11.89
CA SER A 89 -6.57 -16.46 -13.32
C SER A 89 -5.74 -17.59 -13.94
N VAL A 90 -4.74 -18.08 -13.22
CA VAL A 90 -3.90 -19.20 -13.66
C VAL A 90 -4.73 -20.50 -13.75
N MET A 91 -5.54 -20.80 -12.73
CA MET A 91 -6.41 -21.96 -12.73
C MET A 91 -7.43 -21.92 -13.89
N CYS A 92 -8.02 -20.76 -14.13
CA CYS A 92 -8.93 -20.55 -15.24
C CYS A 92 -8.23 -20.77 -16.60
N LEU A 93 -7.01 -20.22 -16.75
CA LEU A 93 -6.20 -20.44 -17.95
C LEU A 93 -5.92 -21.91 -18.19
N LEU A 94 -5.46 -22.65 -17.17
CA LEU A 94 -5.13 -24.06 -17.27
C LEU A 94 -6.36 -24.91 -17.56
N TYR A 95 -7.50 -24.60 -16.94
CA TYR A 95 -8.75 -25.31 -17.15
C TYR A 95 -9.30 -25.08 -18.57
N LEU A 96 -9.46 -23.84 -18.98
CA LEU A 96 -10.03 -23.49 -20.29
C LEU A 96 -9.05 -23.79 -21.44
N GLY A 97 -7.76 -23.44 -21.24
CA GLY A 97 -6.71 -23.72 -22.22
C GLY A 97 -6.45 -25.22 -22.39
N GLY A 98 -6.44 -25.97 -21.27
CA GLY A 98 -6.28 -27.42 -21.30
C GLY A 98 -7.46 -28.13 -22.00
N ARG A 99 -8.70 -27.73 -21.71
CA ARG A 99 -9.87 -28.22 -22.42
C ARG A 99 -9.82 -27.86 -23.91
N GLY A 100 -9.51 -26.62 -24.24
CA GLY A 100 -9.38 -26.19 -25.64
C GLY A 100 -8.29 -26.93 -26.41
N TYR A 101 -7.19 -27.29 -25.72
CA TYR A 101 -6.14 -28.14 -26.31
C TYR A 101 -6.61 -29.58 -26.56
N ILE A 102 -7.32 -30.19 -25.61
CA ILE A 102 -7.82 -31.57 -25.71
C ILE A 102 -8.94 -31.68 -26.77
N ASP A 103 -9.86 -30.71 -26.77
CA ASP A 103 -11.02 -30.70 -27.68
C ASP A 103 -10.68 -30.09 -29.05
N SER A 104 -9.40 -29.74 -29.31
CA SER A 104 -8.91 -29.09 -30.54
C SER A 104 -9.72 -27.85 -30.94
N ILE A 105 -10.15 -27.09 -29.95
CA ILE A 105 -10.95 -25.87 -30.17
C ILE A 105 -10.05 -24.77 -30.72
N ALA A 106 -10.36 -24.27 -31.90
CA ALA A 106 -9.68 -23.10 -32.46
C ALA A 106 -10.20 -21.82 -31.83
N PHE A 107 -9.29 -21.02 -31.26
CA PHE A 107 -9.58 -19.71 -30.73
C PHE A 107 -9.01 -18.65 -31.69
N PHE A 108 -9.86 -17.77 -32.23
CA PHE A 108 -9.50 -16.82 -33.29
C PHE A 108 -8.90 -17.47 -34.56
N GLY A 109 -9.34 -18.68 -34.90
CA GLY A 109 -8.88 -19.40 -36.11
C GLY A 109 -7.52 -20.10 -35.97
N GLN A 110 -6.96 -20.15 -34.78
CA GLN A 110 -5.71 -20.86 -34.48
C GLN A 110 -5.95 -21.95 -33.41
N GLU A 111 -5.33 -23.11 -33.60
CA GLU A 111 -5.37 -24.19 -32.61
C GLU A 111 -4.62 -23.79 -31.33
N ILE A 112 -5.22 -24.14 -30.18
CA ILE A 112 -4.57 -23.89 -28.87
C ILE A 112 -3.44 -24.90 -28.72
N THR A 113 -2.21 -24.41 -28.80
CA THR A 113 -0.99 -25.19 -28.61
C THR A 113 -0.51 -25.09 -27.16
N SER A 114 0.27 -26.06 -26.70
CA SER A 114 0.94 -25.99 -25.39
C SER A 114 1.78 -24.70 -25.22
N GLY A 115 2.44 -24.24 -26.29
CA GLY A 115 3.15 -22.97 -26.33
C GLY A 115 2.26 -21.76 -26.09
N THR A 116 1.02 -21.76 -26.59
CA THR A 116 0.05 -20.69 -26.34
C THR A 116 -0.30 -20.61 -24.85
N ILE A 117 -0.53 -21.74 -24.18
CA ILE A 117 -0.84 -21.81 -22.77
C ILE A 117 0.32 -21.24 -21.92
N VAL A 118 1.56 -21.64 -22.23
CA VAL A 118 2.76 -21.13 -21.55
C VAL A 118 2.93 -19.63 -21.74
N THR A 119 2.70 -19.14 -22.95
CA THR A 119 2.79 -17.71 -23.27
C THR A 119 1.76 -16.90 -22.46
N PHE A 120 0.52 -17.34 -22.41
CA PHE A 120 -0.51 -16.68 -21.59
C PHE A 120 -0.21 -16.73 -20.09
N TYR A 121 0.33 -17.83 -19.59
CA TYR A 121 0.81 -17.91 -18.21
C TYR A 121 1.89 -16.85 -17.91
N MET A 122 2.87 -16.71 -18.82
CA MET A 122 3.91 -15.67 -18.68
C MET A 122 3.32 -14.25 -18.70
N PHE A 123 2.35 -13.98 -19.55
CA PHE A 123 1.68 -12.67 -19.58
C PHE A 123 0.89 -12.39 -18.30
N ILE A 124 0.15 -13.37 -17.77
CA ILE A 124 -0.54 -13.25 -16.49
C ILE A 124 0.47 -12.90 -15.39
N SER A 125 1.57 -13.64 -15.29
CA SER A 125 2.62 -13.40 -14.29
C SER A 125 3.24 -11.99 -14.44
N LYS A 126 3.59 -11.58 -15.66
CA LYS A 126 4.12 -10.24 -15.93
C LYS A 126 3.13 -9.11 -15.66
N PHE A 127 1.82 -9.39 -15.76
CA PHE A 127 0.79 -8.41 -15.46
C PHE A 127 0.55 -8.24 -13.95
N PHE A 128 0.57 -9.35 -13.20
CA PHE A 128 0.32 -9.30 -11.75
C PHE A 128 1.51 -8.83 -10.93
N ASN A 129 2.74 -9.06 -11.38
CA ASN A 129 3.95 -8.65 -10.67
C ASN A 129 4.02 -7.14 -10.39
N PRO A 130 3.79 -6.23 -11.36
CA PRO A 130 3.74 -4.80 -11.10
C PRO A 130 2.65 -4.41 -10.11
N ILE A 131 1.50 -5.06 -10.15
CA ILE A 131 0.37 -4.77 -9.25
C ILE A 131 0.75 -5.09 -7.80
N GLN A 132 1.44 -6.21 -7.57
CA GLN A 132 1.91 -6.60 -6.24
C GLN A 132 2.99 -5.64 -5.69
N SER A 133 3.85 -5.13 -6.55
CA SER A 133 4.93 -4.19 -6.17
C SER A 133 4.50 -2.71 -6.12
N LEU A 134 3.32 -2.37 -6.64
CA LEU A 134 2.82 -0.99 -6.70
C LEU A 134 2.77 -0.31 -5.32
N ALA A 135 2.36 -1.05 -4.28
CA ALA A 135 2.31 -0.54 -2.92
C ALA A 135 3.69 -0.19 -2.36
N GLU A 136 4.71 -0.97 -2.71
CA GLU A 136 6.10 -0.73 -2.30
C GLU A 136 6.71 0.44 -3.07
N GLN A 137 6.48 0.51 -4.38
CA GLN A 137 6.98 1.58 -5.23
C GLN A 137 6.37 2.94 -4.90
N PHE A 138 5.11 2.97 -4.46
CA PHE A 138 4.47 4.21 -4.03
C PHE A 138 5.12 4.80 -2.77
N ASN A 139 5.56 3.96 -1.84
CA ASN A 139 6.32 4.40 -0.65
C ASN A 139 7.69 4.98 -1.05
N TRP A 140 8.37 4.35 -1.99
CA TRP A 140 9.64 4.85 -2.53
C TRP A 140 9.49 6.22 -3.21
N LEU A 141 8.44 6.39 -3.99
CA LEU A 141 8.14 7.65 -4.70
C LEU A 141 7.85 8.78 -3.70
N GLN A 142 7.05 8.52 -2.66
CA GLN A 142 6.79 9.51 -1.61
C GLN A 142 8.05 9.89 -0.83
N SER A 143 8.92 8.92 -0.53
CA SER A 143 10.19 9.19 0.13
C SER A 143 11.13 10.03 -0.74
N ALA A 144 11.17 9.74 -2.04
CA ALA A 144 11.96 10.50 -3.01
C ALA A 144 11.46 11.95 -3.14
N PHE A 145 10.14 12.17 -3.24
CA PHE A 145 9.55 13.51 -3.28
C PHE A 145 9.84 14.32 -2.00
N ALA A 146 9.70 13.70 -0.83
CA ALA A 146 10.01 14.37 0.44
C ALA A 146 11.50 14.75 0.56
N SER A 147 12.38 13.92 0.01
CA SER A 147 13.82 14.20 -0.02
C SER A 147 14.16 15.32 -1.02
N ALA A 148 13.54 15.31 -2.19
CA ALA A 148 13.70 16.36 -3.20
C ALA A 148 13.21 17.72 -2.68
N GLU A 149 12.04 17.76 -2.03
CA GLU A 149 11.50 18.99 -1.42
C GLU A 149 12.48 19.59 -0.39
N LYS A 150 13.08 18.76 0.47
CA LYS A 150 14.10 19.22 1.45
C LYS A 150 15.33 19.80 0.78
N ILE A 151 15.77 19.22 -0.34
CA ILE A 151 16.93 19.73 -1.11
C ILE A 151 16.57 21.09 -1.73
N PHE A 152 15.41 21.22 -2.36
CA PHE A 152 14.96 22.47 -2.97
C PHE A 152 14.80 23.60 -1.96
N ILE A 153 14.23 23.31 -0.77
CA ILE A 153 14.11 24.30 0.31
C ILE A 153 15.50 24.76 0.76
N ARG A 154 16.44 23.85 0.92
CA ARG A 154 17.81 24.20 1.34
C ARG A 154 18.57 25.01 0.30
N MET A 155 18.40 24.72 -0.99
CA MET A 155 19.03 25.51 -2.07
C MET A 155 18.40 26.92 -2.21
N ARG A 156 17.17 27.13 -1.76
CA ARG A 156 16.50 28.44 -1.81
C ARG A 156 16.85 29.32 -0.62
N THR A 157 17.38 28.75 0.46
CA THR A 157 17.75 29.44 1.70
C THR A 157 19.27 29.65 1.86
N ALA A 158 20.07 29.17 0.91
CA ALA A 158 21.49 29.44 0.76
C ALA A 158 21.71 30.52 -0.30
#